data_2f2cd5c3cfb5f8bf8febe47c4cad5e50
#
_entry.id   2f2cd5c3cfb5f8bf8febe47c4cad5e50
#
_cell.length_a   1.000
_cell.length_b   1.000
_cell.length_c   1.000
_cell.angle_alpha   90.00
_cell.angle_beta   90.00
_cell.angle_gamma   90.00
#
_symmetry.space_group_name_H-M   'P 1'
#
loop_
_entity.id
_entity.type
_entity.pdbx_description
1 polymer ?
#
loop_
_entity_poly.entity_id
_entity_poly.type
_entity_poly.pdbx_seq_one_letter_code
_entity_poly.pdbx_strand_id
1 'polypeptide(L)'
;YVEDRVPAWDAYTPKERRHGFNYWYSYGTFDEHKNPHYWDTEGRRHDPREWSPLHESGKVVSYLKNEGNVRDPKKPFFIMVGMNPPHSPYRSLDDCMEEDFNLYKNQPLDSLLVRPNADSKMLKAESARYYFASVTGVDRAFGQILDALKELGLDKNTIVVFASDHGETMCSQHTEDPKNSPYSESMNVPFLVRFPDKIKPRVDDLMLSSPDIMPTLLGLAGLADSIPTEVQGRNYAPLFFDEKADIVRPTGALYIQNLDGEKDAEGMVRSYFPSSRGFKSARYTLALYIDRENHKLVKSLLFDDEKD
;
A
#
# COMPACT_ATOMS: atom_id res chain seq x y z
N TYR A 1 -9.31 18.53 -16.27
CA TYR A 1 -8.02 19.19 -16.57
C TYR A 1 -7.91 20.47 -15.79
N VAL A 2 -6.71 20.78 -15.30
CA VAL A 2 -6.33 22.07 -14.72
C VAL A 2 -5.54 22.89 -15.74
N GLU A 3 -5.08 24.09 -15.40
CA GLU A 3 -4.18 24.87 -16.23
C GLU A 3 -3.01 24.01 -16.73
N ASP A 4 -2.50 24.27 -17.91
CA ASP A 4 -1.43 23.52 -18.60
C ASP A 4 -1.78 22.10 -19.07
N ARG A 5 -3.06 21.74 -19.14
CA ARG A 5 -3.56 20.43 -19.56
C ARG A 5 -3.07 19.25 -18.70
N VAL A 6 -2.62 19.51 -17.49
CA VAL A 6 -2.32 18.44 -16.51
C VAL A 6 -3.66 17.81 -16.10
N PRO A 7 -3.78 16.48 -16.11
CA PRO A 7 -4.97 15.82 -15.59
C PRO A 7 -5.21 16.22 -14.14
N ALA A 8 -6.46 16.49 -13.77
CA ALA A 8 -6.80 16.93 -12.41
C ALA A 8 -6.35 15.93 -11.33
N TRP A 9 -6.33 14.63 -11.65
CA TRP A 9 -5.89 13.55 -10.78
C TRP A 9 -4.35 13.47 -10.63
N ASP A 10 -3.59 14.17 -11.46
CA ASP A 10 -2.12 14.27 -11.40
C ASP A 10 -1.64 15.72 -11.16
N ALA A 11 -2.52 16.61 -10.75
CA ALA A 11 -2.18 17.99 -10.47
C ALA A 11 -1.51 18.16 -9.09
N TYR A 12 -0.77 19.26 -8.95
CA TYR A 12 -0.26 19.69 -7.66
C TYR A 12 -1.36 19.78 -6.59
N THR A 13 -1.06 19.26 -5.41
CA THR A 13 -1.99 19.30 -4.27
C THR A 13 -1.81 20.59 -3.48
N PRO A 14 -2.78 21.53 -3.49
CA PRO A 14 -2.67 22.78 -2.77
C PRO A 14 -2.70 22.55 -1.24
N LYS A 15 -2.15 23.49 -0.49
CA LYS A 15 -1.90 23.37 0.96
C LYS A 15 -3.14 22.97 1.77
N GLU A 16 -4.28 23.53 1.44
CA GLU A 16 -5.56 23.27 2.12
C GLU A 16 -6.10 21.85 1.93
N ARG A 17 -5.55 21.09 0.98
CA ARG A 17 -5.90 19.69 0.72
C ARG A 17 -4.86 18.68 1.20
N ARG A 18 -3.82 19.12 1.90
CA ARG A 18 -2.75 18.26 2.43
C ARG A 18 -3.02 17.69 3.82
N HIS A 19 -4.23 17.87 4.34
CA HIS A 19 -4.66 17.29 5.62
C HIS A 19 -3.69 17.54 6.79
N GLY A 20 -3.04 18.70 6.83
CA GLY A 20 -2.11 19.09 7.91
C GLY A 20 -0.63 18.75 7.68
N PHE A 21 -0.28 18.09 6.59
CA PHE A 21 1.12 17.86 6.25
C PHE A 21 1.83 19.18 5.93
N ASN A 22 2.93 19.46 6.64
CA ASN A 22 3.73 20.67 6.48
C ASN A 22 4.77 20.54 5.35
N TYR A 23 5.38 19.37 5.21
CA TYR A 23 6.28 19.02 4.13
C TYR A 23 5.51 18.17 3.11
N TRP A 24 5.64 18.49 1.83
CA TRP A 24 4.95 17.83 0.75
C TRP A 24 5.90 17.58 -0.41
N TYR A 25 5.97 16.35 -0.86
CA TYR A 25 6.71 15.97 -2.06
C TYR A 25 6.01 14.78 -2.66
N SER A 26 5.19 15.01 -3.68
CA SER A 26 4.26 14.00 -4.17
C SER A 26 3.83 14.30 -5.61
N TYR A 27 3.29 13.30 -6.26
CA TYR A 27 2.55 13.39 -7.51
C TYR A 27 1.11 12.91 -7.27
N GLY A 28 0.28 12.98 -8.32
CA GLY A 28 -1.06 12.40 -8.29
C GLY A 28 -1.04 10.92 -8.67
N THR A 29 -1.57 10.57 -9.84
CA THR A 29 -1.55 9.21 -10.37
C THR A 29 -0.63 9.16 -11.59
N PHE A 30 0.47 8.43 -11.47
CA PHE A 30 1.50 8.35 -12.52
C PHE A 30 2.31 7.06 -12.37
N ASP A 31 2.43 6.29 -13.46
CA ASP A 31 2.94 4.93 -13.44
C ASP A 31 4.25 4.76 -14.24
N GLU A 32 5.09 5.78 -14.34
CA GLU A 32 6.42 5.68 -14.94
C GLU A 32 7.50 5.60 -13.85
N HIS A 33 7.99 4.42 -13.57
CA HIS A 33 8.81 4.16 -12.40
C HIS A 33 10.23 4.71 -12.47
N LYS A 34 10.81 4.88 -13.68
CA LYS A 34 12.17 5.45 -13.87
C LYS A 34 12.21 6.89 -14.35
N ASN A 35 11.07 7.45 -14.69
CA ASN A 35 10.93 8.86 -15.06
C ASN A 35 9.80 9.51 -14.27
N PRO A 36 9.81 9.41 -12.93
CA PRO A 36 8.76 9.99 -12.12
C PRO A 36 8.83 11.50 -12.14
N HIS A 37 7.74 12.14 -11.73
CA HIS A 37 7.71 13.55 -11.45
C HIS A 37 7.03 13.82 -10.11
N TYR A 38 7.37 14.94 -9.49
CA TYR A 38 6.84 15.33 -8.18
C TYR A 38 6.64 16.84 -8.12
N TRP A 39 5.70 17.27 -7.29
CA TRP A 39 5.59 18.66 -6.84
C TRP A 39 6.05 18.77 -5.40
N ASP A 40 6.90 19.76 -5.12
CA ASP A 40 7.34 20.04 -3.76
C ASP A 40 6.33 20.89 -2.96
N THR A 41 6.70 21.25 -1.75
CA THR A 41 5.87 22.03 -0.84
C THR A 41 5.46 23.39 -1.44
N GLU A 42 6.29 23.98 -2.26
CA GLU A 42 6.07 25.27 -2.93
C GLU A 42 5.39 25.14 -4.29
N GLY A 43 5.08 23.92 -4.73
CA GLY A 43 4.42 23.65 -6.00
C GLY A 43 5.36 23.65 -7.20
N ARG A 44 6.68 23.56 -6.98
CA ARG A 44 7.64 23.40 -8.06
C ARG A 44 7.69 21.95 -8.49
N ARG A 45 7.69 21.73 -9.80
CA ARG A 45 7.81 20.40 -10.39
C ARG A 45 9.27 19.95 -10.42
N HIS A 46 9.48 18.69 -10.12
CA HIS A 46 10.77 18.00 -10.19
C HIS A 46 10.60 16.74 -11.06
N ASP A 47 11.51 16.51 -11.99
CA ASP A 47 11.53 15.39 -12.91
C ASP A 47 12.85 14.59 -12.75
N PRO A 48 13.01 13.81 -11.68
CA PRO A 48 14.21 13.01 -11.48
C PRO A 48 14.32 11.92 -12.54
N ARG A 49 15.57 11.54 -12.87
CA ARG A 49 15.89 10.43 -13.78
C ARG A 49 16.43 9.27 -12.96
N GLU A 50 15.60 8.79 -12.07
CA GLU A 50 15.93 7.76 -11.09
C GLU A 50 14.69 6.88 -10.82
N TRP A 51 14.91 5.63 -10.45
CA TRP A 51 13.83 4.76 -10.07
C TRP A 51 13.12 5.30 -8.82
N SER A 52 11.79 5.44 -8.90
CA SER A 52 11.00 6.20 -7.94
C SER A 52 11.20 5.81 -6.47
N PRO A 53 11.24 4.51 -6.05
CA PRO A 53 11.48 4.16 -4.66
C PRO A 53 12.84 4.60 -4.11
N LEU A 54 13.91 4.57 -4.92
CA LEU A 54 15.23 5.05 -4.50
C LEU A 54 15.23 6.56 -4.33
N HIS A 55 14.59 7.28 -5.25
CA HIS A 55 14.42 8.72 -5.14
C HIS A 55 13.63 9.10 -3.89
N GLU A 56 12.50 8.44 -3.65
CA GLU A 56 11.60 8.68 -2.52
C GLU A 56 12.28 8.36 -1.19
N SER A 57 13.01 7.25 -1.09
CA SER A 57 13.80 6.94 0.10
C SER A 57 14.88 7.99 0.35
N GLY A 58 15.56 8.47 -0.70
CA GLY A 58 16.52 9.57 -0.62
C GLY A 58 15.89 10.85 -0.06
N LYS A 59 14.66 11.19 -0.47
CA LYS A 59 13.91 12.35 0.09
C LYS A 59 13.59 12.16 1.57
N VAL A 60 13.20 10.95 1.98
CA VAL A 60 12.98 10.64 3.40
C VAL A 60 14.27 10.77 4.20
N VAL A 61 15.38 10.24 3.69
CA VAL A 61 16.70 10.36 4.33
C VAL A 61 17.10 11.83 4.49
N SER A 62 16.95 12.65 3.44
CA SER A 62 17.19 14.09 3.51
C SER A 62 16.31 14.80 4.55
N TYR A 63 15.03 14.43 4.63
CA TYR A 63 14.12 14.95 5.64
C TYR A 63 14.56 14.55 7.06
N LEU A 64 14.94 13.29 7.29
CA LEU A 64 15.42 12.81 8.58
C LEU A 64 16.70 13.54 9.01
N LYS A 65 17.64 13.78 8.09
CA LYS A 65 18.86 14.58 8.29
C LYS A 65 18.58 16.06 8.48
N ASN A 66 17.34 16.50 8.27
CA ASN A 66 16.91 17.90 8.29
C ASN A 66 17.68 18.80 7.31
N GLU A 67 18.02 18.28 6.14
CA GLU A 67 18.64 19.06 5.08
C GLU A 67 17.70 20.20 4.65
N GLY A 68 18.24 21.39 4.53
CA GLY A 68 17.46 22.60 4.23
C GLY A 68 16.59 23.10 5.40
N ASN A 69 16.76 22.58 6.62
CA ASN A 69 15.99 22.96 7.81
C ASN A 69 14.46 22.84 7.62
N VAL A 70 14.02 21.76 6.98
CA VAL A 70 12.61 21.54 6.60
C VAL A 70 11.71 21.13 7.77
N ARG A 71 12.30 20.80 8.93
CA ARG A 71 11.57 20.45 10.17
C ARG A 71 12.23 21.06 11.41
N ASP A 72 11.46 21.19 12.48
CA ASP A 72 11.99 21.49 13.81
C ASP A 72 12.53 20.18 14.44
N PRO A 73 13.84 20.04 14.68
CA PRO A 73 14.42 18.81 15.23
C PRO A 73 14.01 18.54 16.69
N LYS A 74 13.44 19.52 17.38
CA LYS A 74 12.94 19.38 18.76
C LYS A 74 11.50 18.86 18.85
N LYS A 75 10.79 18.79 17.71
CA LYS A 75 9.42 18.30 17.63
C LYS A 75 9.38 16.87 17.06
N PRO A 76 8.41 16.06 17.47
CA PRO A 76 8.16 14.79 16.81
C PRO A 76 7.79 15.01 15.34
N PHE A 77 8.00 13.98 14.53
CA PHE A 77 7.59 13.98 13.12
C PHE A 77 6.66 12.79 12.84
N PHE A 78 5.85 12.95 11.82
CA PHE A 78 5.10 11.91 11.16
C PHE A 78 5.44 11.96 9.67
N ILE A 79 5.86 10.83 9.09
CA ILE A 79 6.18 10.69 7.67
C ILE A 79 5.29 9.60 7.11
N MET A 80 4.63 9.89 5.99
CA MET A 80 3.96 8.90 5.16
C MET A 80 4.68 8.83 3.81
N VAL A 81 5.11 7.64 3.44
CA VAL A 81 5.81 7.37 2.18
C VAL A 81 4.97 6.40 1.38
N GLY A 82 4.52 6.81 0.21
CA GLY A 82 3.86 5.95 -0.75
C GLY A 82 4.79 5.67 -1.92
N MET A 83 5.30 4.45 -2.01
CA MET A 83 6.09 3.98 -3.14
C MET A 83 5.16 3.30 -4.15
N ASN A 84 5.14 3.78 -5.41
CA ASN A 84 4.26 3.20 -6.42
C ASN A 84 4.63 1.73 -6.74
N PRO A 85 5.89 1.36 -7.05
CA PRO A 85 6.25 -0.05 -7.22
C PRO A 85 5.95 -0.88 -5.95
N PRO A 86 5.51 -2.13 -6.11
CA PRO A 86 5.42 -2.94 -7.34
C PRO A 86 4.12 -2.79 -8.14
N HIS A 87 3.37 -1.68 -8.03
CA HIS A 87 2.23 -1.41 -8.91
C HIS A 87 2.64 -1.53 -10.39
N SER A 88 1.71 -1.92 -11.25
CA SER A 88 1.97 -1.94 -12.69
C SER A 88 2.40 -0.55 -13.21
N PRO A 89 3.23 -0.47 -14.29
CA PRO A 89 3.75 -1.57 -15.08
C PRO A 89 4.89 -2.36 -14.39
N TYR A 90 4.97 -3.65 -14.71
CA TYR A 90 6.05 -4.56 -14.32
C TYR A 90 6.34 -5.50 -15.50
N ARG A 91 6.75 -4.94 -16.66
CA ARG A 91 6.86 -5.66 -17.94
C ARG A 91 8.24 -5.60 -18.55
N SER A 92 9.10 -4.71 -18.08
CA SER A 92 10.40 -4.43 -18.65
C SER A 92 11.39 -3.93 -17.60
N LEU A 93 12.63 -3.71 -18.02
CA LEU A 93 13.66 -3.08 -17.20
C LEU A 93 13.39 -1.58 -16.96
N ASP A 94 12.37 -0.99 -17.60
CA ASP A 94 11.94 0.37 -17.27
C ASP A 94 11.16 0.42 -15.94
N ASP A 95 10.70 -0.72 -15.47
CA ASP A 95 9.81 -0.83 -14.30
C ASP A 95 10.56 -1.22 -13.02
N CYS A 96 11.79 -1.74 -13.12
CA CYS A 96 12.59 -2.21 -11.99
C CYS A 96 14.08 -1.95 -12.20
N MET A 97 14.86 -2.16 -11.16
CA MET A 97 16.32 -2.10 -11.27
C MET A 97 16.87 -3.37 -11.91
N GLU A 98 17.82 -3.23 -12.83
CA GLU A 98 18.42 -4.37 -13.54
C GLU A 98 19.15 -5.34 -12.59
N GLU A 99 19.80 -4.82 -11.57
CA GLU A 99 20.47 -5.63 -10.56
C GLU A 99 19.50 -6.53 -9.80
N ASP A 100 18.28 -6.05 -9.49
CA ASP A 100 17.23 -6.84 -8.85
C ASP A 100 16.63 -7.85 -9.84
N PHE A 101 16.40 -7.44 -11.08
CA PHE A 101 15.92 -8.35 -12.12
C PHE A 101 16.87 -9.52 -12.36
N ASN A 102 18.18 -9.29 -12.27
CA ASN A 102 19.21 -10.33 -12.44
C ASN A 102 19.08 -11.47 -11.42
N LEU A 103 18.44 -11.24 -10.25
CA LEU A 103 18.15 -12.30 -9.28
C LEU A 103 17.07 -13.27 -9.77
N TYR A 104 16.18 -12.82 -10.65
CA TYR A 104 14.97 -13.55 -11.05
C TYR A 104 14.95 -13.97 -12.51
N LYS A 105 15.76 -13.37 -13.40
CA LYS A 105 15.70 -13.56 -14.86
C LYS A 105 15.80 -15.03 -15.31
N ASN A 106 16.52 -15.85 -14.57
CA ASN A 106 16.75 -17.27 -14.90
C ASN A 106 15.94 -18.21 -13.98
N GLN A 107 15.13 -17.67 -13.06
CA GLN A 107 14.31 -18.49 -12.18
C GLN A 107 13.16 -19.12 -12.98
N PRO A 108 12.85 -20.41 -12.80
CA PRO A 108 11.63 -21.00 -13.35
C PRO A 108 10.40 -20.26 -12.81
N LEU A 109 9.38 -20.04 -13.66
CA LEU A 109 8.17 -19.34 -13.23
C LEU A 109 7.45 -20.07 -12.08
N ASP A 110 7.43 -21.40 -12.11
CA ASP A 110 6.84 -22.22 -11.04
C ASP A 110 7.56 -22.05 -9.68
N SER A 111 8.82 -21.61 -9.69
CA SER A 111 9.54 -21.30 -8.44
C SER A 111 9.25 -19.90 -7.90
N LEU A 112 8.70 -19.02 -8.72
CA LEU A 112 8.25 -17.68 -8.34
C LEU A 112 6.76 -17.68 -7.99
N LEU A 113 5.94 -18.37 -8.78
CA LEU A 113 4.49 -18.47 -8.63
C LEU A 113 4.15 -19.69 -7.75
N VAL A 114 4.53 -19.62 -6.48
CA VAL A 114 4.51 -20.76 -5.54
C VAL A 114 3.14 -21.08 -4.96
N ARG A 115 2.12 -20.25 -5.20
CA ARG A 115 0.78 -20.54 -4.70
C ARG A 115 0.17 -21.72 -5.45
N PRO A 116 -0.53 -22.65 -4.77
CA PRO A 116 -1.09 -23.84 -5.42
C PRO A 116 -2.08 -23.50 -6.55
N ASN A 117 -2.76 -22.37 -6.47
CA ASN A 117 -3.75 -21.89 -7.43
C ASN A 117 -3.17 -20.94 -8.48
N ALA A 118 -1.84 -20.78 -8.56
CA ALA A 118 -1.19 -19.96 -9.58
C ALA A 118 -0.99 -20.76 -10.87
N ASP A 119 -1.22 -20.12 -12.01
CA ASP A 119 -1.01 -20.70 -13.33
C ASP A 119 0.14 -20.01 -14.08
N SER A 120 1.29 -20.68 -14.10
CA SER A 120 2.49 -20.20 -14.80
C SER A 120 2.36 -20.16 -16.33
N LYS A 121 1.26 -20.68 -16.90
CA LYS A 121 0.96 -20.65 -18.35
C LYS A 121 0.18 -19.41 -18.75
N MET A 122 -0.31 -18.62 -17.81
CA MET A 122 -0.97 -17.35 -18.14
C MET A 122 0.01 -16.42 -18.86
N LEU A 123 -0.51 -15.63 -19.81
CA LEU A 123 0.31 -14.70 -20.61
C LEU A 123 1.11 -13.72 -19.74
N LYS A 124 0.52 -13.27 -18.63
CA LYS A 124 1.17 -12.34 -17.69
C LYS A 124 2.22 -12.98 -16.78
N ALA A 125 2.39 -14.31 -16.77
CA ALA A 125 3.30 -15.00 -15.87
C ALA A 125 4.76 -14.53 -15.99
N GLU A 126 5.21 -14.19 -17.20
CA GLU A 126 6.55 -13.64 -17.43
C GLU A 126 6.81 -12.32 -16.68
N SER A 127 5.76 -11.57 -16.40
CA SER A 127 5.82 -10.33 -15.63
C SER A 127 6.21 -10.57 -14.16
N ALA A 128 6.07 -11.77 -13.64
CA ALA A 128 6.44 -12.11 -12.27
C ALA A 128 7.90 -11.77 -11.95
N ARG A 129 8.82 -11.96 -12.91
CA ARG A 129 10.23 -11.63 -12.71
C ARG A 129 10.48 -10.16 -12.45
N TYR A 130 9.80 -9.30 -13.18
CA TYR A 130 9.88 -7.84 -13.01
C TYR A 130 9.16 -7.39 -11.73
N TYR A 131 8.02 -8.02 -11.41
CA TYR A 131 7.30 -7.77 -10.17
C TYR A 131 8.16 -8.09 -8.94
N PHE A 132 8.76 -9.28 -8.87
CA PHE A 132 9.65 -9.67 -7.77
C PHE A 132 10.92 -8.81 -7.71
N ALA A 133 11.46 -8.40 -8.85
CA ALA A 133 12.55 -7.44 -8.90
C ALA A 133 12.15 -6.09 -8.28
N SER A 134 10.94 -5.59 -8.61
CA SER A 134 10.42 -4.35 -8.01
C SER A 134 10.23 -4.49 -6.50
N VAL A 135 9.69 -5.62 -6.01
CA VAL A 135 9.56 -5.89 -4.57
C VAL A 135 10.92 -5.85 -3.87
N THR A 136 11.94 -6.50 -4.45
CA THR A 136 13.33 -6.49 -3.91
C THR A 136 13.90 -5.07 -3.87
N GLY A 137 13.68 -4.29 -4.93
CA GLY A 137 14.15 -2.91 -4.98
C GLY A 137 13.45 -2.01 -3.95
N VAL A 138 12.14 -2.19 -3.72
CA VAL A 138 11.38 -1.48 -2.67
C VAL A 138 11.92 -1.83 -1.28
N ASP A 139 12.20 -3.12 -1.01
CA ASP A 139 12.81 -3.56 0.25
C ASP A 139 14.15 -2.88 0.49
N ARG A 140 15.00 -2.78 -0.55
CA ARG A 140 16.28 -2.08 -0.48
C ARG A 140 16.11 -0.58 -0.22
N ALA A 141 15.17 0.09 -0.90
CA ALA A 141 14.85 1.49 -0.69
C ALA A 141 14.34 1.73 0.74
N PHE A 142 13.50 0.84 1.26
CA PHE A 142 13.06 0.86 2.65
C PHE A 142 14.23 0.65 3.63
N GLY A 143 15.16 -0.25 3.30
CA GLY A 143 16.40 -0.47 4.06
C GLY A 143 17.20 0.81 4.26
N GLN A 144 17.33 1.67 3.24
CA GLN A 144 18.02 2.96 3.35
C GLN A 144 17.39 3.89 4.40
N ILE A 145 16.06 3.86 4.53
CA ILE A 145 15.34 4.64 5.56
C ILE A 145 15.66 4.10 6.96
N LEU A 146 15.66 2.77 7.13
CA LEU A 146 16.00 2.14 8.39
C LEU A 146 17.44 2.42 8.82
N ASP A 147 18.37 2.38 7.89
CA ASP A 147 19.79 2.69 8.14
C ASP A 147 19.94 4.14 8.55
N ALA A 148 19.29 5.08 7.88
CA ALA A 148 19.31 6.50 8.24
C ALA A 148 18.75 6.76 9.65
N LEU A 149 17.65 6.10 10.03
CA LEU A 149 17.11 6.19 11.38
C LEU A 149 18.13 5.72 12.43
N LYS A 150 18.83 4.63 12.15
CA LYS A 150 19.86 4.07 13.02
C LYS A 150 21.10 4.98 13.13
N GLU A 151 21.60 5.45 11.98
CA GLU A 151 22.75 6.37 11.91
C GLU A 151 22.49 7.68 12.66
N LEU A 152 21.27 8.18 12.62
CA LEU A 152 20.85 9.41 13.32
C LEU A 152 20.45 9.18 14.78
N GLY A 153 20.48 7.94 15.26
CA GLY A 153 20.06 7.59 16.63
C GLY A 153 18.56 7.80 16.89
N LEU A 154 17.73 7.79 15.83
CA LEU A 154 16.28 7.99 15.90
C LEU A 154 15.51 6.67 15.99
N ASP A 155 16.16 5.55 15.70
CA ASP A 155 15.54 4.23 15.51
C ASP A 155 14.82 3.70 16.76
N LYS A 156 15.30 4.02 17.95
CA LYS A 156 14.72 3.57 19.23
C LYS A 156 13.46 4.35 19.63
N ASN A 157 13.29 5.56 19.11
CA ASN A 157 12.16 6.43 19.43
C ASN A 157 11.29 6.73 18.18
N THR A 158 11.34 5.84 17.20
CA THR A 158 10.51 5.93 16.00
C THR A 158 9.72 4.65 15.82
N ILE A 159 8.40 4.77 15.70
CA ILE A 159 7.53 3.68 15.26
C ILE A 159 7.65 3.61 13.75
N VAL A 160 8.12 2.48 13.24
CA VAL A 160 8.20 2.23 11.81
C VAL A 160 7.11 1.23 11.43
N VAL A 161 6.32 1.59 10.41
CA VAL A 161 5.26 0.74 9.88
C VAL A 161 5.53 0.50 8.39
N PHE A 162 5.47 -0.75 7.98
CA PHE A 162 5.49 -1.15 6.58
C PHE A 162 4.18 -1.86 6.26
N ALA A 163 3.48 -1.39 5.24
CA ALA A 163 2.20 -1.95 4.82
C ALA A 163 2.00 -1.78 3.32
N SER A 164 1.01 -2.47 2.76
CA SER A 164 0.50 -2.23 1.41
C SER A 164 -0.98 -1.88 1.48
N ASP A 165 -1.49 -1.17 0.48
CA ASP A 165 -2.90 -0.81 0.32
C ASP A 165 -3.74 -1.98 -0.17
N HIS A 166 -3.19 -2.82 -1.06
CA HIS A 166 -3.75 -4.07 -1.58
C HIS A 166 -2.63 -5.00 -2.03
N GLY A 167 -2.98 -6.22 -2.34
CA GLY A 167 -2.07 -7.23 -2.89
C GLY A 167 -2.10 -7.28 -4.43
N GLU A 168 -1.60 -8.37 -4.97
CA GLU A 168 -1.54 -8.66 -6.40
C GLU A 168 -1.84 -10.15 -6.62
N THR A 169 -2.79 -10.49 -7.50
CA THR A 169 -3.17 -11.88 -7.77
C THR A 169 -2.07 -12.67 -8.48
N MET A 170 -1.27 -12.03 -9.28
CA MET A 170 -0.10 -12.59 -9.97
C MET A 170 -0.33 -14.03 -10.47
N CYS A 171 -1.25 -14.18 -11.42
CA CYS A 171 -1.63 -15.49 -12.01
C CYS A 171 -2.38 -16.46 -11.08
N SER A 172 -2.70 -16.10 -9.86
CA SER A 172 -3.56 -16.90 -8.99
C SER A 172 -5.02 -16.82 -9.42
N GLN A 173 -5.83 -17.81 -9.02
CA GLN A 173 -7.29 -17.83 -9.23
C GLN A 173 -7.72 -17.76 -10.71
N HIS A 174 -6.83 -18.04 -11.68
CA HIS A 174 -7.08 -17.93 -13.12
C HIS A 174 -7.74 -16.60 -13.52
N THR A 175 -7.44 -15.51 -12.79
CA THR A 175 -7.96 -14.18 -13.08
C THR A 175 -6.93 -13.26 -13.71
N GLU A 176 -7.37 -12.45 -14.67
CA GLU A 176 -6.58 -11.35 -15.22
C GLU A 176 -6.68 -10.07 -14.36
N ASP A 177 -7.67 -10.00 -13.46
CA ASP A 177 -7.81 -8.87 -12.54
C ASP A 177 -6.69 -8.92 -11.48
N PRO A 178 -5.83 -7.91 -11.43
CA PRO A 178 -4.66 -7.95 -10.54
C PRO A 178 -5.01 -7.80 -9.06
N LYS A 179 -6.08 -7.08 -8.71
CA LYS A 179 -6.29 -6.65 -7.33
C LYS A 179 -7.75 -6.41 -6.89
N ASN A 180 -8.68 -6.26 -7.83
CA ASN A 180 -10.07 -5.86 -7.54
C ASN A 180 -10.94 -7.09 -7.19
N SER A 181 -10.52 -7.89 -6.25
CA SER A 181 -11.13 -9.17 -5.95
C SER A 181 -11.15 -9.48 -4.44
N PRO A 182 -12.02 -10.38 -3.98
CA PRO A 182 -12.04 -10.82 -2.59
C PRO A 182 -11.00 -11.89 -2.28
N TYR A 183 -10.16 -12.25 -3.25
CA TYR A 183 -9.15 -13.30 -3.06
C TYR A 183 -8.09 -12.86 -2.05
N SER A 184 -7.53 -13.84 -1.34
CA SER A 184 -6.49 -13.60 -0.33
C SER A 184 -5.28 -12.86 -0.92
N GLU A 185 -4.93 -13.14 -2.17
CA GLU A 185 -3.83 -12.48 -2.89
C GLU A 185 -4.03 -10.97 -3.06
N SER A 186 -5.29 -10.54 -3.17
CA SER A 186 -5.64 -9.12 -3.27
C SER A 186 -5.82 -8.45 -1.91
N MET A 187 -6.31 -9.17 -0.90
CA MET A 187 -6.76 -8.60 0.37
C MET A 187 -5.78 -8.78 1.51
N ASN A 188 -5.00 -9.86 1.51
CA ASN A 188 -4.07 -10.16 2.60
C ASN A 188 -2.70 -9.55 2.30
N VAL A 189 -2.45 -8.38 2.87
CA VAL A 189 -1.23 -7.60 2.67
C VAL A 189 -0.31 -7.61 3.89
N PRO A 190 0.99 -7.38 3.72
CA PRO A 190 1.89 -7.25 4.85
C PRO A 190 1.50 -6.06 5.73
N PHE A 191 1.60 -6.23 7.04
CA PHE A 191 1.54 -5.17 8.02
C PHE A 191 2.58 -5.44 9.10
N LEU A 192 3.68 -4.72 9.06
CA LEU A 192 4.79 -4.88 9.99
C LEU A 192 4.94 -3.60 10.83
N VAL A 193 5.11 -3.78 12.13
CA VAL A 193 5.36 -2.67 13.06
C VAL A 193 6.64 -2.93 13.83
N ARG A 194 7.53 -1.96 13.82
CA ARG A 194 8.77 -1.98 14.57
C ARG A 194 8.80 -0.79 15.54
N PHE A 195 8.92 -1.07 16.84
CA PHE A 195 9.19 -0.08 17.86
C PHE A 195 10.11 -0.72 18.91
N PRO A 196 11.44 -0.58 18.77
CA PRO A 196 12.42 -1.25 19.62
C PRO A 196 12.18 -0.96 21.09
N ASP A 197 12.47 -1.94 21.94
CA ASP A 197 12.30 -1.90 23.41
C ASP A 197 10.83 -1.75 23.88
N LYS A 198 9.87 -1.56 22.98
CA LYS A 198 8.43 -1.41 23.29
C LYS A 198 7.60 -2.57 22.74
N ILE A 199 7.87 -2.99 21.51
CA ILE A 199 7.16 -4.09 20.86
C ILE A 199 8.14 -5.26 20.68
N LYS A 200 7.81 -6.41 21.28
CA LYS A 200 8.61 -7.64 21.12
C LYS A 200 8.38 -8.26 19.74
N PRO A 201 9.45 -8.76 19.07
CA PRO A 201 9.30 -9.46 17.80
C PRO A 201 8.37 -10.68 17.95
N ARG A 202 7.36 -10.75 17.08
CA ARG A 202 6.46 -11.90 16.96
C ARG A 202 5.70 -11.83 15.64
N VAL A 203 5.09 -12.94 15.27
CA VAL A 203 4.00 -12.99 14.29
C VAL A 203 2.69 -13.01 15.06
N ASP A 204 1.70 -12.28 14.57
CA ASP A 204 0.39 -12.15 15.20
C ASP A 204 -0.71 -12.40 14.15
N ASP A 205 -1.78 -13.08 14.55
CA ASP A 205 -2.92 -13.44 13.72
C ASP A 205 -4.07 -12.41 13.78
N LEU A 206 -3.80 -11.23 14.34
CA LEU A 206 -4.77 -10.14 14.42
C LEU A 206 -5.25 -9.75 13.01
N MET A 207 -6.54 -9.92 12.76
CA MET A 207 -7.17 -9.46 11.50
C MET A 207 -7.36 -7.93 11.52
N LEU A 208 -6.24 -7.21 11.40
CA LEU A 208 -6.27 -5.75 11.29
C LEU A 208 -6.83 -5.36 9.93
N SER A 209 -7.86 -4.53 9.91
CA SER A 209 -8.45 -3.99 8.67
C SER A 209 -8.12 -2.52 8.46
N SER A 210 -8.27 -2.04 7.22
CA SER A 210 -7.87 -0.66 6.87
C SER A 210 -8.44 0.42 7.80
N PRO A 211 -9.71 0.38 8.25
CA PRO A 211 -10.23 1.36 9.20
C PRO A 211 -9.51 1.37 10.56
N ASP A 212 -8.91 0.24 10.97
CA ASP A 212 -8.25 0.09 12.26
C ASP A 212 -6.83 0.68 12.29
N ILE A 213 -6.24 0.91 11.12
CA ILE A 213 -4.83 1.34 11.02
C ILE A 213 -4.63 2.68 11.71
N MET A 214 -5.37 3.70 11.33
CA MET A 214 -5.19 5.06 11.87
C MET A 214 -5.39 5.12 13.40
N PRO A 215 -6.49 4.61 14.00
CA PRO A 215 -6.66 4.64 15.44
C PRO A 215 -5.60 3.80 16.17
N THR A 216 -5.14 2.69 15.58
CA THR A 216 -4.05 1.88 16.15
C THR A 216 -2.72 2.63 16.14
N LEU A 217 -2.39 3.34 15.05
CA LEU A 217 -1.17 4.15 14.98
C LEU A 217 -1.20 5.31 15.98
N LEU A 218 -2.33 5.96 16.16
CA LEU A 218 -2.50 6.99 17.21
C LEU A 218 -2.31 6.38 18.61
N GLY A 219 -2.86 5.20 18.86
CA GLY A 219 -2.66 4.49 20.11
C GLY A 219 -1.20 4.12 20.35
N LEU A 220 -0.49 3.61 19.34
CA LEU A 220 0.94 3.31 19.40
C LEU A 220 1.80 4.56 19.69
N ALA A 221 1.38 5.71 19.16
CA ALA A 221 2.02 6.99 19.40
C ALA A 221 1.67 7.63 20.78
N GLY A 222 0.82 6.99 21.59
CA GLY A 222 0.37 7.54 22.87
C GLY A 222 -0.70 8.63 22.74
N LEU A 223 -1.41 8.68 21.61
CA LEU A 223 -2.42 9.67 21.28
C LEU A 223 -3.83 9.07 21.21
N ALA A 224 -4.10 8.01 22.00
CA ALA A 224 -5.39 7.32 22.00
C ALA A 224 -6.57 8.26 22.31
N ASP A 225 -6.39 9.22 23.23
CA ASP A 225 -7.40 10.20 23.61
C ASP A 225 -7.71 11.23 22.50
N SER A 226 -6.88 11.27 21.45
CA SER A 226 -7.05 12.15 20.29
C SER A 226 -7.76 11.46 19.11
N ILE A 227 -8.17 10.20 19.26
CA ILE A 227 -8.91 9.49 18.22
C ILE A 227 -10.31 10.12 18.11
N PRO A 228 -10.71 10.63 16.92
CA PRO A 228 -12.02 11.20 16.73
C PRO A 228 -13.14 10.18 16.96
N THR A 229 -14.24 10.61 17.54
CA THR A 229 -15.37 9.73 17.91
C THR A 229 -16.11 9.14 16.69
N GLU A 230 -16.01 9.80 15.54
CA GLU A 230 -16.58 9.34 14.26
C GLU A 230 -15.77 8.25 13.56
N VAL A 231 -14.59 7.93 14.06
CA VAL A 231 -13.74 6.86 13.50
C VAL A 231 -14.41 5.51 13.70
N GLN A 232 -14.63 4.77 12.61
CA GLN A 232 -15.28 3.46 12.64
C GLN A 232 -14.35 2.32 13.03
N GLY A 233 -13.03 2.49 12.81
CA GLY A 233 -12.01 1.50 13.17
C GLY A 233 -11.73 1.48 14.67
N ARG A 234 -11.08 0.41 15.11
CA ARG A 234 -10.72 0.20 16.51
C ARG A 234 -9.23 0.39 16.74
N ASN A 235 -8.87 0.86 17.94
CA ASN A 235 -7.50 0.95 18.39
C ASN A 235 -7.05 -0.39 18.98
N TYR A 236 -6.16 -1.08 18.28
CA TYR A 236 -5.54 -2.33 18.72
C TYR A 236 -4.12 -2.15 19.26
N ALA A 237 -3.65 -0.92 19.47
CA ALA A 237 -2.30 -0.63 19.98
C ALA A 237 -1.95 -1.39 21.27
N PRO A 238 -2.86 -1.59 22.26
CA PRO A 238 -2.54 -2.36 23.44
C PRO A 238 -2.07 -3.80 23.14
N LEU A 239 -2.63 -4.45 22.10
CA LEU A 239 -2.21 -5.79 21.69
C LEU A 239 -0.77 -5.82 21.14
N PHE A 240 -0.27 -4.71 20.59
CA PHE A 240 1.12 -4.63 20.13
C PHE A 240 2.12 -4.59 21.29
N PHE A 241 1.75 -3.98 22.41
CA PHE A 241 2.59 -3.90 23.60
C PHE A 241 2.46 -5.15 24.49
N ASP A 242 1.25 -5.71 24.61
CA ASP A 242 0.96 -6.91 25.37
C ASP A 242 -0.07 -7.78 24.61
N GLU A 243 0.36 -8.94 24.14
CA GLU A 243 -0.49 -9.90 23.42
C GLU A 243 -1.70 -10.39 24.24
N LYS A 244 -1.63 -10.26 25.57
CA LYS A 244 -2.66 -10.64 26.53
C LYS A 244 -3.55 -9.47 26.96
N ALA A 245 -3.40 -8.29 26.34
CA ALA A 245 -4.24 -7.16 26.64
C ALA A 245 -5.73 -7.54 26.49
N ASP A 246 -6.56 -7.07 27.41
CA ASP A 246 -8.00 -7.33 27.43
C ASP A 246 -8.72 -6.52 26.33
N ILE A 247 -8.49 -6.94 25.09
CA ILE A 247 -9.12 -6.37 23.88
C ILE A 247 -9.70 -7.50 23.04
N VAL A 248 -10.98 -7.36 22.72
CA VAL A 248 -11.66 -8.32 21.84
C VAL A 248 -11.04 -8.25 20.44
N ARG A 249 -10.43 -9.36 20.01
CA ARG A 249 -9.90 -9.52 18.68
C ARG A 249 -11.03 -9.64 17.66
N PRO A 250 -10.89 -9.05 16.45
CA PRO A 250 -11.87 -9.23 15.40
C PRO A 250 -11.89 -10.68 14.91
N THR A 251 -13.07 -11.17 14.61
CA THR A 251 -13.26 -12.52 14.04
C THR A 251 -13.25 -12.53 12.51
N GLY A 252 -13.14 -11.38 11.91
CA GLY A 252 -13.09 -11.20 10.45
C GLY A 252 -13.02 -9.73 10.05
N ALA A 253 -12.83 -9.53 8.75
CA ALA A 253 -12.76 -8.22 8.12
C ALA A 253 -13.83 -8.07 7.03
N LEU A 254 -14.28 -6.85 6.79
CA LEU A 254 -15.23 -6.53 5.72
C LEU A 254 -14.47 -6.25 4.42
N TYR A 255 -14.99 -6.78 3.32
CA TYR A 255 -14.60 -6.41 1.96
C TYR A 255 -15.66 -5.51 1.36
N ILE A 256 -15.25 -4.37 0.87
CA ILE A 256 -16.14 -3.40 0.22
C ILE A 256 -15.45 -2.88 -1.03
N GLN A 257 -16.13 -3.00 -2.17
CA GLN A 257 -15.64 -2.47 -3.43
C GLN A 257 -16.77 -1.77 -4.19
N ASN A 258 -16.49 -0.58 -4.68
CA ASN A 258 -17.34 0.19 -5.58
C ASN A 258 -16.46 0.82 -6.65
N LEU A 259 -16.35 0.16 -7.79
CA LEU A 259 -15.60 0.67 -8.93
C LEU A 259 -16.54 1.31 -9.95
N ASP A 260 -16.10 2.42 -10.53
CA ASP A 260 -16.68 2.94 -11.74
C ASP A 260 -16.32 2.02 -12.92
N GLY A 261 -17.25 1.86 -13.84
CA GLY A 261 -17.00 1.16 -15.11
C GLY A 261 -16.47 2.12 -16.18
N GLU A 262 -17.11 2.12 -17.32
CA GLU A 262 -16.71 2.98 -18.44
C GLU A 262 -17.01 4.46 -18.14
N LYS A 263 -16.11 5.32 -18.61
CA LYS A 263 -16.26 6.78 -18.59
C LYS A 263 -16.21 7.30 -20.04
N ASP A 264 -16.93 8.37 -20.29
CA ASP A 264 -16.85 9.07 -21.58
C ASP A 264 -15.62 10.00 -21.67
N ALA A 265 -15.48 10.68 -22.79
CA ALA A 265 -14.37 11.61 -23.05
C ALA A 265 -14.32 12.78 -22.06
N GLU A 266 -15.46 13.16 -21.49
CA GLU A 266 -15.62 14.21 -20.49
C GLU A 266 -15.38 13.69 -19.06
N GLY A 267 -15.13 12.38 -18.88
CA GLY A 267 -14.88 11.72 -17.61
C GLY A 267 -16.14 11.39 -16.80
N MET A 268 -17.33 11.51 -17.43
CA MET A 268 -18.59 11.12 -16.80
C MET A 268 -18.75 9.60 -16.82
N VAL A 269 -19.15 9.03 -15.71
CA VAL A 269 -19.36 7.58 -15.58
C VAL A 269 -20.56 7.16 -16.41
N ARG A 270 -20.35 6.22 -17.33
CA ARG A 270 -21.37 5.66 -18.23
C ARG A 270 -21.86 4.29 -17.80
N SER A 271 -21.03 3.56 -17.07
CA SER A 271 -21.42 2.29 -16.48
C SER A 271 -20.74 2.11 -15.13
N TYR A 272 -21.18 1.11 -14.38
CA TYR A 272 -20.59 0.74 -13.10
C TYR A 272 -20.32 -0.76 -13.07
N PHE A 273 -19.16 -1.14 -12.52
CA PHE A 273 -18.99 -2.53 -12.09
C PHE A 273 -19.96 -2.84 -10.95
N PRO A 274 -20.40 -4.09 -10.81
CA PRO A 274 -21.21 -4.49 -9.67
C PRO A 274 -20.54 -4.08 -8.35
N SER A 275 -21.31 -3.50 -7.45
CA SER A 275 -20.83 -3.21 -6.10
C SER A 275 -20.64 -4.53 -5.35
N SER A 276 -19.50 -4.73 -4.71
CA SER A 276 -19.29 -5.93 -3.91
C SER A 276 -19.23 -5.61 -2.42
N ARG A 277 -19.76 -6.57 -1.65
CA ARG A 277 -19.70 -6.61 -0.20
C ARG A 277 -19.32 -8.01 0.21
N GLY A 278 -18.42 -8.13 1.14
CA GLY A 278 -17.98 -9.43 1.60
C GLY A 278 -17.50 -9.41 3.03
N PHE A 279 -17.22 -10.60 3.50
CA PHE A 279 -16.68 -10.85 4.83
C PHE A 279 -15.59 -11.92 4.72
N LYS A 280 -14.44 -11.65 5.28
CA LYS A 280 -13.34 -12.60 5.41
C LYS A 280 -13.16 -12.95 6.88
N SER A 281 -13.28 -14.23 7.20
CA SER A 281 -12.92 -14.80 8.49
C SER A 281 -11.54 -15.45 8.42
N ALA A 282 -11.11 -16.12 9.48
CA ALA A 282 -9.86 -16.88 9.46
C ALA A 282 -9.87 -18.01 8.42
N ARG A 283 -11.05 -18.56 8.08
CA ARG A 283 -11.18 -19.71 7.19
C ARG A 283 -12.00 -19.43 5.95
N TYR A 284 -13.02 -18.58 6.03
CA TYR A 284 -13.98 -18.43 4.93
C TYR A 284 -13.97 -17.01 4.41
N THR A 285 -14.07 -16.87 3.09
CA THR A 285 -14.30 -15.61 2.40
C THR A 285 -15.62 -15.67 1.67
N LEU A 286 -16.55 -14.75 1.99
CA LEU A 286 -17.81 -14.54 1.29
C LEU A 286 -17.77 -13.20 0.56
N ALA A 287 -18.18 -13.17 -0.71
CA ALA A 287 -18.42 -11.94 -1.44
C ALA A 287 -19.72 -11.98 -2.22
N LEU A 288 -20.50 -10.92 -2.14
CA LEU A 288 -21.74 -10.70 -2.86
C LEU A 288 -21.56 -9.53 -3.83
N TYR A 289 -21.92 -9.73 -5.07
CA TYR A 289 -21.86 -8.70 -6.12
C TYR A 289 -23.27 -8.27 -6.46
N ILE A 290 -23.52 -6.99 -6.33
CA ILE A 290 -24.85 -6.37 -6.52
C ILE A 290 -24.76 -5.40 -7.71
N ASP A 291 -25.66 -5.56 -8.65
CA ASP A 291 -25.85 -4.58 -9.70
C ASP A 291 -26.26 -3.23 -9.09
N ARG A 292 -25.57 -2.16 -9.48
CA ARG A 292 -25.73 -0.84 -8.84
C ARG A 292 -26.99 -0.10 -9.28
N GLU A 293 -27.57 -0.46 -10.43
CA GLU A 293 -28.73 0.21 -10.99
C GLU A 293 -30.03 -0.43 -10.46
N ASN A 294 -30.11 -1.76 -10.47
CA ASN A 294 -31.32 -2.49 -10.10
C ASN A 294 -31.25 -3.21 -8.77
N HIS A 295 -30.11 -3.15 -8.07
CA HIS A 295 -29.84 -3.75 -6.76
C HIS A 295 -30.01 -5.28 -6.72
N LYS A 296 -29.92 -5.96 -7.85
CA LYS A 296 -30.01 -7.42 -7.91
C LYS A 296 -28.67 -8.08 -7.64
N LEU A 297 -28.71 -9.22 -7.00
CA LEU A 297 -27.55 -10.09 -6.84
C LEU A 297 -27.11 -10.61 -8.21
N VAL A 298 -25.88 -10.29 -8.61
CA VAL A 298 -25.27 -10.72 -9.87
C VAL A 298 -24.46 -11.99 -9.68
N LYS A 299 -23.70 -12.05 -8.58
CA LYS A 299 -22.78 -13.14 -8.29
C LYS A 299 -22.57 -13.27 -6.79
N SER A 300 -22.41 -14.49 -6.31
CA SER A 300 -21.92 -14.77 -4.96
C SER A 300 -20.72 -15.71 -5.03
N LEU A 301 -19.75 -15.50 -4.16
CA LEU A 301 -18.57 -16.33 -4.00
C LEU A 301 -18.46 -16.72 -2.53
N LEU A 302 -18.14 -17.98 -2.28
CA LEU A 302 -17.81 -18.49 -0.96
C LEU A 302 -16.62 -19.42 -1.09
N PHE A 303 -15.53 -19.08 -0.44
CA PHE A 303 -14.31 -19.87 -0.42
C PHE A 303 -14.07 -20.46 0.97
N ASP A 304 -13.53 -21.66 1.02
CA ASP A 304 -12.88 -22.26 2.18
C ASP A 304 -11.36 -22.04 1.98
N ASP A 305 -10.83 -20.98 2.54
CA ASP A 305 -9.43 -20.53 2.33
C ASP A 305 -8.38 -21.56 2.79
N GLU A 306 -8.78 -22.65 3.48
CA GLU A 306 -7.89 -23.79 3.79
C GLU A 306 -7.81 -24.81 2.63
N LYS A 307 -8.75 -24.74 1.67
CA LYS A 307 -8.88 -25.69 0.56
C LYS A 307 -8.67 -25.05 -0.81
N ASP A 308 -8.52 -23.75 -0.82
CA ASP A 308 -8.31 -22.96 -2.04
C ASP A 308 -6.91 -23.20 -2.66
#